data_644689dec8b15826fc7bc3fbb98cde9a
#
_entry.id   644689dec8b15826fc7bc3fbb98cde9a
#
_cell.length_a   1.000
_cell.length_b   1.000
_cell.length_c   1.000
_cell.angle_alpha   90.00
_cell.angle_beta   90.00
_cell.angle_gamma   90.00
#
_symmetry.space_group_name_H-M   'P 1'
#
loop_
_entity.id
_entity.type
_entity.pdbx_description
1 polymer ?
#
loop_
_entity_poly.entity_id
_entity_poly.type
_entity_poly.pdbx_seq_one_letter_code
_entity_poly.pdbx_strand_id
1 'polypeptide(L)'
;MKSPDANPSQINQPTQTPQVDGVMPIPTQSDGFIFNHTMLRVKDPAVSLRFYTQVLGMTLLHVKRFANMGFDLYFLAKLTEQERNNLPSTDEELAVHTFRQRGILELTHNYGTESQADFAYHSGNQDPKGFGHICFSVPDLTKAIAWFDENDVIYQKRPEEGNMQHIAFIKDPDGYWIEIVQADKMN
;
A
#
# COMPACT_ATOMS: atom_id res chain seq x y z
N MET A 1 -14.18 -20.22 -55.49
CA MET A 1 -13.22 -20.55 -54.44
C MET A 1 -13.72 -19.86 -53.15
N LYS A 2 -14.24 -20.64 -52.23
CA LYS A 2 -14.74 -20.13 -50.93
C LYS A 2 -13.56 -20.14 -49.96
N SER A 3 -13.33 -19.01 -49.27
CA SER A 3 -12.39 -18.91 -48.16
C SER A 3 -12.85 -19.75 -46.98
N PRO A 4 -11.97 -20.38 -46.21
CA PRO A 4 -12.37 -21.19 -45.07
C PRO A 4 -12.74 -20.27 -43.88
N ASP A 5 -13.84 -20.64 -43.24
CA ASP A 5 -14.45 -20.01 -42.08
C ASP A 5 -13.44 -19.95 -40.92
N ALA A 6 -13.31 -18.75 -40.35
CA ALA A 6 -12.66 -18.56 -39.06
C ALA A 6 -13.53 -19.17 -37.95
N ASN A 7 -13.00 -20.10 -37.22
CA ASN A 7 -13.65 -20.77 -36.07
C ASN A 7 -13.75 -19.78 -34.87
N PRO A 8 -14.94 -19.40 -34.43
CA PRO A 8 -15.09 -18.42 -33.32
C PRO A 8 -15.20 -19.06 -31.93
N SER A 9 -14.37 -20.05 -31.61
CA SER A 9 -14.42 -20.70 -30.28
C SER A 9 -13.04 -20.97 -29.69
N GLN A 10 -12.25 -19.91 -29.52
CA GLN A 10 -11.26 -19.86 -28.45
C GLN A 10 -11.73 -18.81 -27.42
N ILE A 11 -12.74 -19.22 -26.64
CA ILE A 11 -12.99 -18.57 -25.34
C ILE A 11 -11.76 -18.91 -24.50
N ASN A 12 -10.94 -17.90 -24.21
CA ASN A 12 -9.84 -18.02 -23.25
C ASN A 12 -10.43 -18.58 -21.95
N GLN A 13 -10.15 -19.85 -21.67
CA GLN A 13 -10.48 -20.41 -20.35
C GLN A 13 -9.70 -19.57 -19.31
N PRO A 14 -10.31 -19.18 -18.19
CA PRO A 14 -9.60 -18.49 -17.14
C PRO A 14 -8.40 -19.35 -16.74
N THR A 15 -7.20 -18.77 -16.71
CA THR A 15 -5.98 -19.40 -16.22
C THR A 15 -6.30 -19.98 -14.84
N GLN A 16 -6.17 -21.30 -14.70
CA GLN A 16 -6.44 -21.96 -13.43
C GLN A 16 -5.54 -21.35 -12.36
N THR A 17 -6.12 -21.01 -11.22
CA THR A 17 -5.37 -20.59 -10.03
C THR A 17 -4.30 -21.65 -9.75
N PRO A 18 -3.02 -21.26 -9.53
CA PRO A 18 -1.97 -22.23 -9.22
C PRO A 18 -2.39 -23.10 -8.04
N GLN A 19 -2.29 -24.43 -8.20
CA GLN A 19 -2.51 -25.35 -7.09
C GLN A 19 -1.25 -25.42 -6.24
N VAL A 20 -1.35 -24.95 -5.00
CA VAL A 20 -0.28 -24.94 -4.02
C VAL A 20 -0.80 -25.62 -2.74
N ASP A 21 0.05 -26.41 -2.10
CA ASP A 21 -0.30 -27.08 -0.84
C ASP A 21 -0.74 -26.06 0.21
N GLY A 22 -1.88 -26.33 0.86
CA GLY A 22 -2.48 -25.44 1.84
C GLY A 22 -3.52 -24.48 1.27
N VAL A 23 -3.63 -24.34 -0.06
CA VAL A 23 -4.72 -23.56 -0.67
C VAL A 23 -5.99 -24.41 -0.69
N MET A 24 -7.03 -23.93 -0.01
CA MET A 24 -8.34 -24.57 0.09
C MET A 24 -9.38 -23.80 -0.72
N PRO A 25 -10.50 -24.44 -1.13
CA PRO A 25 -11.62 -23.75 -1.75
C PRO A 25 -12.13 -22.60 -0.88
N ILE A 26 -12.51 -21.49 -1.52
CA ILE A 26 -13.04 -20.32 -0.81
C ILE A 26 -14.38 -20.67 -0.19
N PRO A 27 -14.57 -20.52 1.14
CA PRO A 27 -15.85 -20.78 1.80
C PRO A 27 -16.84 -19.66 1.50
N THR A 28 -18.09 -20.00 1.20
CA THR A 28 -19.15 -19.03 0.91
C THR A 28 -19.42 -18.09 2.09
N GLN A 29 -19.12 -18.51 3.31
CA GLN A 29 -19.26 -17.67 4.51
C GLN A 29 -18.35 -16.42 4.51
N SER A 30 -17.28 -16.43 3.70
CA SER A 30 -16.38 -15.28 3.54
C SER A 30 -16.77 -14.37 2.37
N ASP A 31 -17.85 -14.67 1.66
CA ASP A 31 -18.35 -13.81 0.58
C ASP A 31 -18.64 -12.40 1.15
N GLY A 32 -18.12 -11.40 0.49
CA GLY A 32 -18.24 -10.00 0.94
C GLY A 32 -17.24 -9.54 1.98
N PHE A 33 -16.33 -10.41 2.50
CA PHE A 33 -15.21 -9.94 3.31
C PHE A 33 -14.27 -9.10 2.46
N ILE A 34 -13.76 -8.01 3.06
CA ILE A 34 -12.87 -7.06 2.41
C ILE A 34 -11.55 -7.02 3.19
N PHE A 35 -10.42 -7.24 2.50
CA PHE A 35 -9.13 -6.88 3.06
C PHE A 35 -9.02 -5.35 3.04
N ASN A 36 -9.43 -4.72 4.16
CA ASN A 36 -9.62 -3.28 4.23
C ASN A 36 -8.28 -2.55 4.39
N HIS A 37 -7.52 -2.78 5.46
CA HIS A 37 -6.29 -2.01 5.72
C HIS A 37 -5.16 -2.83 6.32
N THR A 38 -3.94 -2.31 6.15
CA THR A 38 -2.75 -2.64 6.93
C THR A 38 -2.45 -1.49 7.87
N MET A 39 -2.14 -1.78 9.15
CA MET A 39 -1.81 -0.77 10.15
C MET A 39 -0.30 -0.70 10.37
N LEU A 40 0.24 0.53 10.37
CA LEU A 40 1.61 0.84 10.79
C LEU A 40 1.58 1.84 11.95
N ARG A 41 2.43 1.63 12.95
CA ARG A 41 2.64 2.64 13.99
C ARG A 41 3.65 3.66 13.53
N VAL A 42 3.34 4.95 13.72
CA VAL A 42 4.20 6.06 13.34
C VAL A 42 4.59 6.89 14.56
N LYS A 43 5.85 7.30 14.61
CA LYS A 43 6.39 8.11 15.70
C LYS A 43 5.82 9.53 15.69
N ASP A 44 5.85 10.18 14.52
CA ASP A 44 5.36 11.54 14.29
C ASP A 44 4.38 11.53 13.11
N PRO A 45 3.08 11.73 13.36
CA PRO A 45 2.07 11.68 12.32
C PRO A 45 2.23 12.81 11.29
N ALA A 46 2.78 13.98 11.66
CA ALA A 46 2.97 15.07 10.72
C ALA A 46 4.04 14.73 9.66
N VAL A 47 5.13 14.07 10.08
CA VAL A 47 6.19 13.61 9.19
C VAL A 47 5.69 12.49 8.29
N SER A 48 5.03 11.49 8.86
CA SER A 48 4.52 10.33 8.10
C SER A 48 3.40 10.73 7.14
N LEU A 49 2.44 11.56 7.56
CA LEU A 49 1.38 12.06 6.67
C LEU A 49 1.95 12.84 5.49
N ARG A 50 2.97 13.69 5.71
CA ARG A 50 3.65 14.40 4.62
C ARG A 50 4.27 13.43 3.64
N PHE A 51 4.98 12.42 4.11
CA PHE A 51 5.59 11.40 3.26
C PHE A 51 4.53 10.65 2.43
N TYR A 52 3.53 10.07 3.07
CA TYR A 52 2.52 9.27 2.37
C TYR A 52 1.64 10.11 1.43
N THR A 53 1.36 11.38 1.74
CA THR A 53 0.52 12.23 0.88
C THR A 53 1.32 12.91 -0.23
N GLN A 54 2.49 13.48 0.04
CA GLN A 54 3.26 14.26 -0.94
C GLN A 54 4.19 13.38 -1.78
N VAL A 55 4.87 12.40 -1.18
CA VAL A 55 5.81 11.54 -1.91
C VAL A 55 5.06 10.41 -2.61
N LEU A 56 4.22 9.67 -1.90
CA LEU A 56 3.48 8.53 -2.45
C LEU A 56 2.11 8.90 -3.03
N GLY A 57 1.66 10.16 -2.84
CA GLY A 57 0.42 10.69 -3.41
C GLY A 57 -0.84 9.99 -2.90
N MET A 58 -0.85 9.55 -1.65
CA MET A 58 -2.06 9.01 -1.01
C MET A 58 -2.99 10.15 -0.56
N THR A 59 -4.26 9.84 -0.45
CA THR A 59 -5.31 10.74 0.05
C THR A 59 -5.70 10.34 1.46
N LEU A 60 -5.65 11.28 2.42
CA LEU A 60 -6.19 11.07 3.75
C LEU A 60 -7.72 11.04 3.66
N LEU A 61 -8.32 9.91 4.03
CA LEU A 61 -9.76 9.69 3.97
C LEU A 61 -10.46 10.04 5.27
N HIS A 62 -9.90 9.59 6.39
CA HIS A 62 -10.58 9.69 7.67
C HIS A 62 -9.58 9.74 8.82
N VAL A 63 -9.95 10.43 9.90
CA VAL A 63 -9.18 10.50 11.15
C VAL A 63 -10.07 10.10 12.31
N LYS A 64 -9.63 9.15 13.13
CA LYS A 64 -10.28 8.83 14.40
C LYS A 64 -9.38 9.18 15.57
N ARG A 65 -9.91 9.96 16.52
CA ARG A 65 -9.19 10.40 17.71
C ARG A 65 -9.69 9.67 18.93
N PHE A 66 -8.76 9.06 19.65
CA PHE A 66 -9.01 8.32 20.90
C PHE A 66 -8.24 8.95 22.05
N ALA A 67 -8.56 10.23 22.34
CA ALA A 67 -7.83 11.02 23.33
C ALA A 67 -7.73 10.34 24.70
N ASN A 68 -8.80 9.70 25.15
CA ASN A 68 -8.82 8.97 26.44
C ASN A 68 -7.98 7.68 26.42
N MET A 69 -7.61 7.19 25.24
CA MET A 69 -6.78 5.99 25.05
C MET A 69 -5.35 6.34 24.62
N GLY A 70 -5.06 7.62 24.36
CA GLY A 70 -3.73 8.14 24.05
C GLY A 70 -3.25 7.84 22.64
N PHE A 71 -4.15 7.72 21.65
CA PHE A 71 -3.75 7.52 20.24
C PHE A 71 -4.73 8.11 19.23
N ASP A 72 -4.24 8.37 18.03
CA ASP A 72 -5.02 8.72 16.85
C ASP A 72 -4.78 7.74 15.70
N LEU A 73 -5.78 7.58 14.83
CA LEU A 73 -5.74 6.77 13.62
C LEU A 73 -5.96 7.65 12.39
N TYR A 74 -5.13 7.45 11.36
CA TYR A 74 -5.19 8.15 10.08
C TYR A 74 -5.32 7.12 8.97
N PHE A 75 -6.41 7.18 8.19
CA PHE A 75 -6.69 6.23 7.10
C PHE A 75 -6.39 6.89 5.75
N LEU A 76 -5.50 6.27 4.97
CA LEU A 76 -5.05 6.80 3.68
C LEU A 76 -5.31 5.77 2.58
N ALA A 77 -5.72 6.27 1.40
CA ALA A 77 -5.88 5.45 0.20
C ALA A 77 -5.16 6.06 -1.00
N LYS A 78 -4.71 5.21 -1.92
CA LYS A 78 -4.23 5.65 -3.23
C LYS A 78 -5.42 5.75 -4.17
N LEU A 79 -5.89 6.97 -4.42
CA LEU A 79 -7.06 7.27 -5.24
C LEU A 79 -6.66 7.93 -6.57
N THR A 80 -7.42 7.65 -7.62
CA THR A 80 -7.42 8.41 -8.86
C THR A 80 -8.02 9.81 -8.63
N GLU A 81 -7.82 10.73 -9.57
CA GLU A 81 -8.45 12.04 -9.52
C GLU A 81 -9.98 11.95 -9.49
N GLN A 82 -10.54 11.06 -10.31
CA GLN A 82 -11.99 10.84 -10.35
C GLN A 82 -12.54 10.34 -9.00
N GLU A 83 -11.85 9.41 -8.34
CA GLU A 83 -12.26 8.92 -7.03
C GLU A 83 -12.18 10.02 -5.96
N ARG A 84 -11.11 10.85 -5.97
CA ARG A 84 -11.00 12.00 -5.06
C ARG A 84 -12.14 13.00 -5.23
N ASN A 85 -12.53 13.29 -6.48
CA ASN A 85 -13.61 14.23 -6.79
C ASN A 85 -15.00 13.70 -6.41
N ASN A 86 -15.13 12.40 -6.18
CA ASN A 86 -16.38 11.73 -5.78
C ASN A 86 -16.39 11.27 -4.32
N LEU A 87 -15.46 11.75 -3.50
CA LEU A 87 -15.46 11.43 -2.08
C LEU A 87 -16.72 12.00 -1.40
N PRO A 88 -17.30 11.29 -0.41
CA PRO A 88 -18.38 11.81 0.41
C PRO A 88 -18.01 13.12 1.10
N SER A 89 -19.02 13.95 1.36
CA SER A 89 -18.83 15.28 1.95
C SER A 89 -19.04 15.35 3.45
N THR A 90 -19.65 14.32 4.05
CA THR A 90 -19.86 14.25 5.50
C THR A 90 -18.88 13.27 6.17
N ASP A 91 -18.52 13.54 7.40
CA ASP A 91 -17.59 12.69 8.16
C ASP A 91 -18.14 11.27 8.36
N GLU A 92 -19.46 11.12 8.54
CA GLU A 92 -20.13 9.83 8.71
C GLU A 92 -20.06 8.99 7.43
N GLU A 93 -20.41 9.59 6.28
CA GLU A 93 -20.33 8.89 4.99
C GLU A 93 -18.89 8.57 4.62
N LEU A 94 -17.95 9.48 4.92
CA LEU A 94 -16.53 9.28 4.66
C LEU A 94 -15.95 8.14 5.53
N ALA A 95 -16.38 8.02 6.78
CA ALA A 95 -16.03 6.90 7.63
C ALA A 95 -16.53 5.57 7.03
N VAL A 96 -17.80 5.50 6.61
CA VAL A 96 -18.35 4.31 5.96
C VAL A 96 -17.61 4.00 4.65
N HIS A 97 -17.34 5.03 3.84
CA HIS A 97 -16.59 4.90 2.59
C HIS A 97 -15.19 4.31 2.85
N THR A 98 -14.48 4.81 3.86
CA THR A 98 -13.14 4.36 4.26
C THR A 98 -13.12 2.85 4.57
N PHE A 99 -14.09 2.36 5.37
CA PHE A 99 -14.15 0.94 5.73
C PHE A 99 -14.72 0.02 4.64
N ARG A 100 -15.16 0.58 3.52
CA ARG A 100 -15.51 -0.17 2.29
C ARG A 100 -14.39 -0.23 1.27
N GLN A 101 -13.29 0.53 1.47
CA GLN A 101 -12.11 0.48 0.61
C GLN A 101 -11.37 -0.85 0.75
N ARG A 102 -10.49 -1.13 -0.20
CA ARG A 102 -9.61 -2.29 -0.20
C ARG A 102 -8.15 -1.86 -0.20
N GLY A 103 -7.34 -2.52 0.64
CA GLY A 103 -5.89 -2.32 0.63
C GLY A 103 -5.45 -0.90 0.99
N ILE A 104 -6.14 -0.24 1.91
CA ILE A 104 -5.76 1.08 2.39
C ILE A 104 -4.72 0.99 3.52
N LEU A 105 -4.15 2.10 3.90
CA LEU A 105 -3.16 2.20 4.97
C LEU A 105 -3.78 2.90 6.18
N GLU A 106 -3.63 2.31 7.38
CA GLU A 106 -3.89 2.96 8.65
C GLU A 106 -2.56 3.32 9.31
N LEU A 107 -2.37 4.60 9.63
CA LEU A 107 -1.26 5.05 10.48
C LEU A 107 -1.80 5.27 11.90
N THR A 108 -1.17 4.62 12.88
CA THR A 108 -1.51 4.77 14.30
C THR A 108 -0.41 5.56 15.01
N HIS A 109 -0.77 6.71 15.58
CA HIS A 109 0.11 7.52 16.41
C HIS A 109 -0.25 7.36 17.89
N ASN A 110 0.68 6.90 18.70
CA ASN A 110 0.56 6.90 20.15
C ASN A 110 1.12 8.20 20.70
N TYR A 111 0.34 8.94 21.50
CA TYR A 111 0.71 10.28 21.97
C TYR A 111 2.03 10.30 22.73
N GLY A 112 2.85 11.29 22.43
CA GLY A 112 4.13 11.54 23.09
C GLY A 112 5.31 10.86 22.43
N THR A 113 5.12 9.92 21.46
CA THR A 113 6.25 9.28 20.76
C THR A 113 7.04 10.30 19.93
N GLU A 114 6.36 11.31 19.36
CA GLU A 114 6.94 12.37 18.56
C GLU A 114 7.99 13.21 19.30
N SER A 115 7.86 13.31 20.63
CA SER A 115 8.77 14.09 21.48
C SER A 115 9.93 13.27 22.07
N GLN A 116 9.98 11.97 21.83
CA GLN A 116 11.00 11.07 22.36
C GLN A 116 12.16 10.92 21.36
N ALA A 117 13.30 11.53 21.63
CA ALA A 117 14.43 11.57 20.67
C ALA A 117 14.91 10.17 20.25
N ASP A 118 15.08 9.27 21.21
CA ASP A 118 15.63 7.92 20.99
C ASP A 118 14.56 6.85 20.71
N PHE A 119 13.29 7.25 20.59
CA PHE A 119 12.22 6.32 20.31
C PHE A 119 12.17 5.94 18.83
N ALA A 120 12.07 4.64 18.56
CA ALA A 120 11.80 4.10 17.24
C ALA A 120 10.93 2.84 17.35
N TYR A 121 10.02 2.66 16.40
CA TYR A 121 9.32 1.39 16.24
C TYR A 121 10.22 0.37 15.56
N HIS A 122 10.03 -0.92 15.90
CA HIS A 122 10.68 -2.01 15.20
C HIS A 122 9.97 -2.25 13.86
N SER A 123 10.68 -2.04 12.74
CA SER A 123 10.09 -2.13 11.39
C SER A 123 9.86 -3.57 10.89
N GLY A 124 10.34 -4.58 11.62
CA GLY A 124 10.14 -6.00 11.32
C GLY A 124 11.24 -6.67 10.50
N ASN A 125 12.14 -5.93 9.89
CA ASN A 125 13.20 -6.47 9.02
C ASN A 125 14.52 -6.76 9.73
N GLN A 126 14.65 -6.38 10.99
CA GLN A 126 15.73 -6.77 11.89
C GLN A 126 15.32 -7.94 12.79
N ASP A 127 16.27 -8.61 13.42
CA ASP A 127 15.94 -9.70 14.34
C ASP A 127 15.33 -9.16 15.66
N PRO A 128 14.27 -9.80 16.18
CA PRO A 128 13.52 -10.90 15.60
C PRO A 128 12.65 -10.43 14.42
N LYS A 129 12.76 -11.09 13.27
CA LYS A 129 12.02 -10.72 12.05
C LYS A 129 10.51 -10.92 12.22
N GLY A 130 9.74 -9.99 11.67
CA GLY A 130 8.29 -10.02 11.71
C GLY A 130 7.69 -9.45 10.42
N PHE A 131 7.11 -8.24 10.51
CA PHE A 131 6.55 -7.55 9.34
C PHE A 131 7.64 -7.27 8.29
N GLY A 132 7.34 -7.49 6.99
CA GLY A 132 8.28 -7.28 5.90
C GLY A 132 8.21 -5.88 5.30
N HIS A 133 7.19 -5.68 4.48
CA HIS A 133 6.99 -4.43 3.74
C HIS A 133 5.54 -4.29 3.26
N ILE A 134 5.18 -3.10 2.81
CA ILE A 134 4.05 -2.84 1.92
C ILE A 134 4.60 -2.62 0.50
N CYS A 135 3.75 -2.72 -0.52
CA CYS A 135 4.18 -2.58 -1.91
C CYS A 135 3.34 -1.53 -2.65
N PHE A 136 4.02 -0.71 -3.47
CA PHE A 136 3.39 0.19 -4.44
C PHE A 136 3.79 -0.22 -5.85
N SER A 137 2.79 -0.44 -6.71
CA SER A 137 3.01 -0.59 -8.14
C SER A 137 3.01 0.78 -8.80
N VAL A 138 4.06 1.06 -9.58
CA VAL A 138 4.23 2.31 -10.32
C VAL A 138 4.16 2.07 -11.82
N PRO A 139 3.69 3.03 -12.63
CA PRO A 139 3.64 2.87 -14.08
C PRO A 139 5.01 2.88 -14.76
N ASP A 140 6.02 3.49 -14.13
CA ASP A 140 7.38 3.64 -14.65
C ASP A 140 8.36 3.74 -13.48
N LEU A 141 9.17 2.70 -13.27
CA LEU A 141 10.11 2.63 -12.16
C LEU A 141 11.22 3.69 -12.26
N THR A 142 11.70 3.99 -13.47
CA THR A 142 12.76 5.00 -13.67
C THR A 142 12.28 6.39 -13.26
N LYS A 143 11.05 6.75 -13.66
CA LYS A 143 10.45 8.04 -13.25
C LYS A 143 10.17 8.09 -11.75
N ALA A 144 9.73 6.96 -11.17
CA ALA A 144 9.51 6.88 -9.73
C ALA A 144 10.82 7.09 -8.95
N ILE A 145 11.93 6.49 -9.39
CA ILE A 145 13.25 6.69 -8.77
C ILE A 145 13.68 8.15 -8.86
N ALA A 146 13.56 8.79 -10.03
CA ALA A 146 13.89 10.21 -10.17
C ALA A 146 13.05 11.09 -9.22
N TRP A 147 11.76 10.82 -9.10
CA TRP A 147 10.86 11.51 -8.16
C TRP A 147 11.27 11.30 -6.70
N PHE A 148 11.66 10.09 -6.32
CA PHE A 148 12.12 9.81 -4.96
C PHE A 148 13.46 10.49 -4.66
N ASP A 149 14.37 10.58 -5.62
CA ASP A 149 15.64 11.31 -5.48
C ASP A 149 15.40 12.83 -5.31
N GLU A 150 14.45 13.42 -6.05
CA GLU A 150 14.05 14.83 -5.89
C GLU A 150 13.41 15.14 -4.52
N ASN A 151 12.91 14.11 -3.83
CA ASN A 151 12.28 14.24 -2.51
C ASN A 151 13.14 13.70 -1.36
N ASP A 152 14.45 13.45 -1.58
CA ASP A 152 15.40 12.96 -0.58
C ASP A 152 14.95 11.68 0.12
N VAL A 153 14.24 10.78 -0.60
CA VAL A 153 13.73 9.53 -0.05
C VAL A 153 14.86 8.56 0.26
N ILE A 154 14.84 7.96 1.43
CA ILE A 154 15.85 7.00 1.86
C ILE A 154 15.57 5.64 1.21
N TYR A 155 16.58 5.07 0.55
CA TYR A 155 16.51 3.72 -0.01
C TYR A 155 17.02 2.68 0.97
N GLN A 156 16.36 1.54 0.97
CA GLN A 156 16.90 0.29 1.47
C GLN A 156 17.64 -0.46 0.36
N LYS A 157 17.13 -0.38 -0.89
CA LYS A 157 17.71 -1.00 -2.07
C LYS A 157 17.31 -0.20 -3.31
N ARG A 158 18.28 0.17 -4.13
CA ARG A 158 18.04 0.76 -5.46
C ARG A 158 17.88 -0.33 -6.54
N PRO A 159 17.24 -0.05 -7.69
CA PRO A 159 17.08 -1.04 -8.75
C PRO A 159 18.38 -1.64 -9.24
N GLU A 160 19.45 -0.83 -9.34
CA GLU A 160 20.77 -1.24 -9.83
C GLU A 160 21.54 -2.12 -8.83
N GLU A 161 21.07 -2.25 -7.61
CA GLU A 161 21.72 -3.03 -6.56
C GLU A 161 21.23 -4.50 -6.57
N GLY A 162 22.18 -5.44 -6.55
CA GLY A 162 21.91 -6.86 -6.47
C GLY A 162 21.27 -7.46 -7.74
N ASN A 163 20.54 -8.57 -7.58
CA ASN A 163 20.06 -9.38 -8.71
C ASN A 163 18.63 -9.02 -9.17
N MET A 164 17.87 -8.26 -8.37
CA MET A 164 16.48 -7.89 -8.68
C MET A 164 16.42 -6.43 -9.17
N GLN A 165 16.80 -6.19 -10.44
CA GLN A 165 16.93 -4.84 -11.00
C GLN A 165 15.58 -4.18 -11.38
N HIS A 166 14.49 -4.93 -11.31
CA HIS A 166 13.13 -4.49 -11.64
C HIS A 166 12.33 -4.01 -10.43
N ILE A 167 12.95 -4.00 -9.24
CA ILE A 167 12.32 -3.53 -8.00
C ILE A 167 13.26 -2.59 -7.22
N ALA A 168 12.66 -1.68 -6.45
CA ALA A 168 13.37 -0.91 -5.43
C ALA A 168 12.71 -1.12 -4.07
N PHE A 169 13.46 -0.83 -3.01
CA PHE A 169 12.93 -0.68 -1.66
C PHE A 169 13.30 0.69 -1.11
N ILE A 170 12.30 1.46 -0.75
CA ILE A 170 12.46 2.73 -0.03
C ILE A 170 12.05 2.55 1.43
N LYS A 171 12.39 3.52 2.27
CA LYS A 171 11.97 3.58 3.67
C LYS A 171 11.01 4.74 3.88
N ASP A 172 9.99 4.49 4.67
CA ASP A 172 9.19 5.57 5.25
C ASP A 172 9.95 6.25 6.42
N PRO A 173 9.42 7.34 7.01
CA PRO A 173 10.07 8.04 8.10
C PRO A 173 10.35 7.20 9.36
N ASP A 174 9.57 6.14 9.59
CA ASP A 174 9.74 5.22 10.72
C ASP A 174 10.61 4.00 10.38
N GLY A 175 11.14 3.92 9.14
CA GLY A 175 12.02 2.86 8.67
C GLY A 175 11.30 1.60 8.18
N TYR A 176 9.99 1.62 8.00
CA TYR A 176 9.27 0.55 7.32
C TYR A 176 9.68 0.50 5.85
N TRP A 177 9.87 -0.72 5.35
CA TRP A 177 10.22 -0.91 3.95
C TRP A 177 8.97 -0.79 3.08
N ILE A 178 9.14 -0.14 1.94
CA ILE A 178 8.13 -0.04 0.89
C ILE A 178 8.76 -0.54 -0.39
N GLU A 179 8.24 -1.65 -0.90
CA GLU A 179 8.63 -2.19 -2.19
C GLU A 179 8.00 -1.33 -3.31
N ILE A 180 8.79 -1.03 -4.33
CA ILE A 180 8.35 -0.30 -5.52
C ILE A 180 8.56 -1.21 -6.72
N VAL A 181 7.46 -1.53 -7.42
CA VAL A 181 7.46 -2.43 -8.57
C VAL A 181 6.82 -1.78 -9.78
N GLN A 182 7.24 -2.21 -10.97
CA GLN A 182 6.54 -1.90 -12.22
C GLN A 182 5.89 -3.19 -12.72
N ALA A 183 4.55 -3.25 -12.75
CA ALA A 183 3.79 -4.48 -12.93
C ALA A 183 4.16 -5.26 -14.19
N ASP A 184 4.39 -4.59 -15.31
CA ASP A 184 4.78 -5.19 -16.62
C ASP A 184 6.25 -5.68 -16.67
N LYS A 185 7.03 -5.44 -15.63
CA LYS A 185 8.43 -5.91 -15.47
C LYS A 185 8.57 -7.07 -14.48
N MET A 186 7.47 -7.55 -13.92
CA MET A 186 7.47 -8.59 -12.88
C MET A 186 7.42 -10.02 -13.44
N ASN A 187 7.53 -10.22 -14.77
CA ASN A 187 7.55 -11.52 -15.44
C ASN A 187 8.97 -12.00 -15.74
#